data_ca74edb1ab84364ac04d7b02d4208e70
#
_entry.id   ca74edb1ab84364ac04d7b02d4208e70
#
_cell.length_a   1.000
_cell.length_b   1.000
_cell.length_c   1.000
_cell.angle_alpha   90.00
_cell.angle_beta   90.00
_cell.angle_gamma   90.00
#
_symmetry.space_group_name_H-M   'P 1'
#
loop_
_entity.id
_entity.type
_entity.pdbx_description
1 polymer ?
#
loop_
_entity_poly.entity_id
_entity_poly.type
_entity_poly.pdbx_seq_one_letter_code
_entity_poly.pdbx_strand_id
1 'polypeptide(L)'
;MNIEEFDYDLPESLIAQTPLKHRDQSRLLVMGRESGKTTHQHFADVIDYFKEGDTLVLNDTRVMPARLFGIKEETGAKVEMLMLTHIEDNDWEVLLKPAKRIKVGQRLSFGDGKIVAECIEELDQGGRIMRLHYEGILQERLDELGEMPLPPYIKERLDDPDRYQTVYAKESGS
;
A
#
# COMPACT_ATOMS: atom_id res chain seq x y z
N MET A 1 -2.60 5.25 27.19
CA MET A 1 -3.72 4.83 26.32
C MET A 1 -3.43 3.39 25.95
N ASN A 2 -4.31 2.46 26.37
CA ASN A 2 -4.13 1.04 26.07
C ASN A 2 -4.82 0.72 24.73
N ILE A 3 -4.18 -0.06 23.87
CA ILE A 3 -4.74 -0.42 22.55
C ILE A 3 -6.06 -1.22 22.69
N GLU A 4 -6.21 -1.98 23.77
CA GLU A 4 -7.44 -2.73 24.07
C GLU A 4 -8.68 -1.85 24.26
N GLU A 5 -8.50 -0.55 24.60
CA GLU A 5 -9.61 0.41 24.72
C GLU A 5 -10.25 0.75 23.36
N PHE A 6 -9.59 0.38 22.25
CA PHE A 6 -10.05 0.59 20.88
C PHE A 6 -10.51 -0.71 20.22
N ASP A 7 -10.47 -1.83 20.95
CA ASP A 7 -10.96 -3.11 20.44
C ASP A 7 -12.48 -3.16 20.47
N TYR A 8 -13.10 -3.54 19.36
CA TYR A 8 -14.54 -3.69 19.23
C TYR A 8 -14.88 -4.71 18.13
N ASP A 9 -16.05 -5.31 18.22
CA ASP A 9 -16.54 -6.23 17.20
C ASP A 9 -16.92 -5.45 15.93
N LEU A 10 -16.12 -5.60 14.87
CA LEU A 10 -16.38 -5.03 13.54
C LEU A 10 -16.77 -6.13 12.56
N PRO A 11 -18.08 -6.29 12.24
CA PRO A 11 -18.51 -7.24 11.24
C PRO A 11 -17.88 -6.96 9.87
N GLU A 12 -17.32 -7.98 9.21
CA GLU A 12 -16.70 -7.85 7.87
C GLU A 12 -17.65 -7.20 6.84
N SER A 13 -18.96 -7.41 6.98
CA SER A 13 -19.98 -6.83 6.10
C SER A 13 -20.07 -5.30 6.15
N LEU A 14 -19.51 -4.67 7.19
CA LEU A 14 -19.44 -3.21 7.33
C LEU A 14 -18.20 -2.61 6.69
N ILE A 15 -17.26 -3.44 6.22
CA ILE A 15 -16.04 -2.99 5.51
C ILE A 15 -16.36 -2.95 4.01
N ALA A 16 -16.44 -1.75 3.46
CA ALA A 16 -16.67 -1.57 2.02
C ALA A 16 -15.50 -2.18 1.22
N GLN A 17 -15.82 -2.99 0.22
CA GLN A 17 -14.81 -3.67 -0.63
C GLN A 17 -14.52 -2.90 -1.91
N THR A 18 -15.46 -2.08 -2.38
CA THR A 18 -15.31 -1.28 -3.59
C THR A 18 -15.59 0.19 -3.31
N PRO A 19 -14.88 1.12 -3.98
CA PRO A 19 -15.12 2.54 -3.82
C PRO A 19 -16.43 2.96 -4.52
N LEU A 20 -17.06 4.02 -4.04
CA LEU A 20 -18.20 4.65 -4.74
C LEU A 20 -17.74 5.23 -6.08
N LYS A 21 -18.64 5.27 -7.08
CA LYS A 21 -18.36 5.87 -8.39
C LYS A 21 -17.90 7.32 -8.27
N HIS A 22 -18.54 8.10 -7.41
CA HIS A 22 -18.21 9.50 -7.11
C HIS A 22 -17.64 9.59 -5.70
N ARG A 23 -16.40 10.05 -5.55
CA ARG A 23 -15.67 10.09 -4.26
C ARG A 23 -16.31 11.02 -3.25
N ASP A 24 -16.85 12.14 -3.70
CA ASP A 24 -17.51 13.17 -2.92
C ASP A 24 -18.85 12.70 -2.31
N GLN A 25 -19.41 11.62 -2.82
CA GLN A 25 -20.61 10.98 -2.27
C GLN A 25 -20.32 10.02 -1.10
N SER A 26 -19.06 9.85 -0.72
CA SER A 26 -18.70 9.07 0.45
C SER A 26 -19.36 9.63 1.71
N ARG A 27 -19.71 8.76 2.64
CA ARG A 27 -20.28 9.17 3.93
C ARG A 27 -19.25 9.94 4.74
N LEU A 28 -19.68 11.03 5.35
CA LEU A 28 -18.91 11.83 6.28
C LEU A 28 -19.55 11.74 7.67
N LEU A 29 -18.77 11.32 8.66
CA LEU A 29 -19.14 11.40 10.07
C LEU A 29 -18.46 12.63 10.67
N VAL A 30 -19.28 13.58 11.11
CA VAL A 30 -18.81 14.78 11.79
C VAL A 30 -19.04 14.61 13.29
N MET A 31 -17.99 14.81 14.09
CA MET A 31 -18.06 14.74 15.55
C MET A 31 -17.64 16.08 16.16
N GLY A 32 -18.52 16.64 16.95
CA GLY A 32 -18.22 17.86 17.72
C GLY A 32 -17.21 17.54 18.83
N ARG A 33 -16.05 18.18 18.80
CA ARG A 33 -14.92 17.89 19.70
C ARG A 33 -15.29 17.99 21.18
N GLU A 34 -16.06 19.01 21.55
CA GLU A 34 -16.42 19.25 22.96
C GLU A 34 -17.70 18.51 23.36
N SER A 35 -18.67 18.44 22.46
CA SER A 35 -20.00 17.89 22.75
C SER A 35 -20.08 16.38 22.58
N GLY A 36 -19.14 15.76 21.82
CA GLY A 36 -19.19 14.37 21.39
C GLY A 36 -20.38 14.04 20.46
N LYS A 37 -21.20 15.05 20.09
CA LYS A 37 -22.34 14.83 19.19
C LYS A 37 -21.84 14.49 17.79
N THR A 38 -22.49 13.49 17.18
CA THR A 38 -22.19 13.05 15.81
C THR A 38 -23.33 13.43 14.87
N THR A 39 -22.98 13.80 13.64
CA THR A 39 -23.89 13.99 12.51
C THR A 39 -23.37 13.27 11.30
N HIS A 40 -24.28 12.78 10.46
CA HIS A 40 -23.95 12.07 9.23
C HIS A 40 -24.27 12.94 8.03
N GLN A 41 -23.29 13.09 7.14
CA GLN A 41 -23.35 13.91 5.92
C GLN A 41 -22.67 13.17 4.77
N HIS A 42 -22.50 13.82 3.62
CA HIS A 42 -21.65 13.37 2.53
C HIS A 42 -20.34 14.14 2.52
N PHE A 43 -19.30 13.56 1.92
CA PHE A 43 -17.98 14.18 1.90
C PHE A 43 -17.98 15.54 1.18
N ALA A 44 -18.87 15.75 0.22
CA ALA A 44 -19.05 17.05 -0.44
C ALA A 44 -19.31 18.19 0.55
N ASP A 45 -19.99 17.89 1.68
CA ASP A 45 -20.36 18.88 2.69
C ASP A 45 -19.17 19.32 3.57
N VAL A 46 -17.98 18.69 3.39
CA VAL A 46 -16.77 19.02 4.16
C VAL A 46 -16.36 20.48 3.99
N ILE A 47 -16.66 21.09 2.85
CA ILE A 47 -16.35 22.48 2.56
C ILE A 47 -17.02 23.47 3.55
N ASP A 48 -18.17 23.12 4.13
CA ASP A 48 -18.91 23.96 5.06
C ASP A 48 -18.22 24.09 6.43
N TYR A 49 -17.20 23.25 6.67
CA TYR A 49 -16.43 23.25 7.92
C TYR A 49 -15.16 24.10 7.85
N PHE A 50 -14.79 24.60 6.66
CA PHE A 50 -13.61 25.46 6.49
C PHE A 50 -13.98 26.94 6.53
N LYS A 51 -13.08 27.72 7.10
CA LYS A 51 -13.17 29.18 7.18
C LYS A 51 -11.91 29.82 6.62
N GLU A 52 -12.02 31.07 6.24
CA GLU A 52 -10.85 31.87 5.87
C GLU A 52 -9.82 31.86 7.01
N GLY A 53 -8.57 31.55 6.69
CA GLY A 53 -7.47 31.41 7.65
C GLY A 53 -7.22 29.98 8.14
N ASP A 54 -8.08 29.01 7.83
CA ASP A 54 -7.80 27.60 8.11
C ASP A 54 -6.68 27.07 7.21
N THR A 55 -5.89 26.13 7.73
CA THR A 55 -4.84 25.44 6.97
C THR A 55 -5.25 23.99 6.75
N LEU A 56 -5.35 23.59 5.48
CA LEU A 56 -5.59 22.22 5.09
C LEU A 56 -4.28 21.52 4.72
N VAL A 57 -3.89 20.52 5.50
CA VAL A 57 -2.72 19.69 5.20
C VAL A 57 -3.17 18.48 4.41
N LEU A 58 -2.55 18.26 3.24
CA LEU A 58 -2.86 17.19 2.31
C LEU A 58 -1.66 16.26 2.13
N ASN A 59 -1.94 15.00 1.84
CA ASN A 59 -0.93 14.05 1.37
C ASN A 59 -1.05 13.95 -0.15
N ASP A 60 0.03 14.26 -0.88
CA ASP A 60 0.11 14.19 -2.34
C ASP A 60 0.93 13.00 -2.84
N THR A 61 1.23 12.05 -1.96
CA THR A 61 1.94 10.82 -2.31
C THR A 61 1.11 9.95 -3.25
N ARG A 62 1.71 9.57 -4.38
CA ARG A 62 1.20 8.57 -5.31
C ARG A 62 1.75 7.20 -4.90
N VAL A 63 0.87 6.31 -4.49
CA VAL A 63 1.24 4.96 -4.05
C VAL A 63 1.80 4.16 -5.22
N MET A 64 3.00 3.60 -5.05
CA MET A 64 3.63 2.73 -6.05
C MET A 64 2.97 1.35 -6.06
N PRO A 65 2.89 0.66 -7.22
CA PRO A 65 2.47 -0.74 -7.30
C PRO A 65 3.59 -1.65 -6.75
N ALA A 66 3.82 -1.57 -5.45
CA ALA A 66 4.98 -2.12 -4.76
C ALA A 66 4.87 -3.61 -4.40
N ARG A 67 3.74 -4.25 -4.71
CA ARG A 67 3.51 -5.69 -4.46
C ARG A 67 3.77 -6.49 -5.71
N LEU A 68 4.78 -7.38 -5.66
CA LEU A 68 5.22 -8.20 -6.77
C LEU A 68 4.98 -9.68 -6.48
N PHE A 69 4.51 -10.42 -7.49
CA PHE A 69 4.37 -11.87 -7.44
C PHE A 69 5.37 -12.53 -8.38
N GLY A 70 6.14 -13.47 -7.87
CA GLY A 70 7.18 -14.13 -8.62
C GLY A 70 7.49 -15.52 -8.12
N ILE A 71 8.67 -16.00 -8.45
CA ILE A 71 9.17 -17.33 -8.09
C ILE A 71 10.59 -17.24 -7.54
N LYS A 72 10.94 -18.19 -6.68
CA LYS A 72 12.31 -18.45 -6.30
C LYS A 72 13.02 -19.18 -7.46
N GLU A 73 14.11 -18.62 -7.99
CA GLU A 73 14.77 -19.15 -9.18
C GLU A 73 15.18 -20.62 -9.03
N GLU A 74 15.73 -21.02 -7.87
CA GLU A 74 16.21 -22.39 -7.65
C GLU A 74 15.12 -23.46 -7.65
N THR A 75 13.90 -23.14 -7.19
CA THR A 75 12.88 -24.14 -6.87
C THR A 75 11.56 -23.93 -7.59
N GLY A 76 11.36 -22.79 -8.24
CA GLY A 76 10.07 -22.38 -8.83
C GLY A 76 8.96 -22.09 -7.78
N ALA A 77 9.30 -22.07 -6.49
CA ALA A 77 8.32 -21.82 -5.46
C ALA A 77 7.79 -20.39 -5.55
N LYS A 78 6.47 -20.22 -5.47
CA LYS A 78 5.80 -18.91 -5.51
C LYS A 78 6.23 -18.06 -4.32
N VAL A 79 6.41 -16.78 -4.58
CA VAL A 79 6.77 -15.76 -3.58
C VAL A 79 6.01 -14.46 -3.86
N GLU A 80 5.63 -13.79 -2.79
CA GLU A 80 5.14 -12.41 -2.80
C GLU A 80 6.21 -11.53 -2.17
N MET A 81 6.53 -10.40 -2.82
CA MET A 81 7.43 -9.37 -2.32
C MET A 81 6.68 -8.03 -2.25
N LEU A 82 6.72 -7.40 -1.10
CA LEU A 82 6.22 -6.05 -0.89
C LEU A 82 7.41 -5.13 -0.63
N MET A 83 7.66 -4.21 -1.54
CA MET A 83 8.69 -3.18 -1.38
C MET A 83 8.24 -2.15 -0.34
N LEU A 84 9.15 -1.77 0.57
CA LEU A 84 8.88 -0.82 1.64
C LEU A 84 9.72 0.45 1.47
N THR A 85 11.03 0.36 1.71
CA THR A 85 11.92 1.51 1.80
C THR A 85 13.10 1.33 0.85
N HIS A 86 13.36 2.34 0.03
CA HIS A 86 14.61 2.42 -0.74
C HIS A 86 15.76 2.75 0.21
N ILE A 87 16.81 1.94 0.19
CA ILE A 87 17.97 2.10 1.06
C ILE A 87 19.07 2.88 0.32
N GLU A 88 19.67 2.27 -0.69
CA GLU A 88 20.68 2.88 -1.56
C GLU A 88 20.73 2.15 -2.91
N ASP A 89 21.17 2.80 -3.95
CA ASP A 89 21.30 2.25 -5.31
C ASP A 89 20.06 1.43 -5.74
N ASN A 90 20.20 0.11 -5.79
CA ASN A 90 19.13 -0.83 -6.12
C ASN A 90 18.71 -1.68 -4.90
N ASP A 91 19.10 -1.32 -3.70
CA ASP A 91 18.82 -2.05 -2.48
C ASP A 91 17.55 -1.53 -1.82
N TRP A 92 16.64 -2.44 -1.54
CA TRP A 92 15.32 -2.15 -0.97
C TRP A 92 15.04 -3.02 0.24
N GLU A 93 14.52 -2.40 1.29
CA GLU A 93 13.86 -3.13 2.34
C GLU A 93 12.51 -3.62 1.84
N VAL A 94 12.24 -4.93 2.07
CA VAL A 94 11.02 -5.58 1.59
C VAL A 94 10.47 -6.54 2.64
N LEU A 95 9.17 -6.82 2.55
CA LEU A 95 8.55 -7.99 3.18
C LEU A 95 8.36 -9.09 2.15
N LEU A 96 8.63 -10.33 2.58
CA LEU A 96 8.47 -11.52 1.73
C LEU A 96 7.46 -12.52 2.33
N LYS A 97 6.72 -13.16 1.46
CA LYS A 97 5.83 -14.26 1.85
C LYS A 97 6.02 -15.44 0.87
N PRO A 98 6.54 -16.59 1.37
CA PRO A 98 7.01 -16.91 2.72
C PRO A 98 8.45 -16.44 2.99
N ALA A 99 8.66 -15.56 3.98
CA ALA A 99 9.96 -14.98 4.30
C ALA A 99 11.00 -16.00 4.76
N LYS A 100 10.60 -16.97 5.62
CA LYS A 100 11.51 -17.97 6.25
C LYS A 100 12.30 -18.82 5.24
N ARG A 101 11.83 -18.93 3.99
CA ARG A 101 12.43 -19.76 2.95
C ARG A 101 13.41 -18.98 2.05
N ILE A 102 13.59 -17.69 2.28
CA ILE A 102 14.48 -16.85 1.50
C ILE A 102 15.66 -16.46 2.37
N LYS A 103 16.86 -16.90 1.95
CA LYS A 103 18.13 -16.72 2.65
C LYS A 103 19.06 -15.82 1.83
N VAL A 104 20.06 -15.23 2.47
CA VAL A 104 21.10 -14.44 1.80
C VAL A 104 21.70 -15.20 0.62
N GLY A 105 21.86 -14.48 -0.52
CA GLY A 105 22.36 -15.00 -1.79
C GLY A 105 21.29 -15.67 -2.66
N GLN A 106 20.07 -15.86 -2.17
CA GLN A 106 19.00 -16.46 -2.98
C GLN A 106 18.32 -15.41 -3.84
N ARG A 107 17.87 -15.84 -5.02
CA ARG A 107 17.30 -14.96 -6.04
C ARG A 107 15.85 -15.30 -6.32
N LEU A 108 15.09 -14.24 -6.51
CA LEU A 108 13.67 -14.25 -6.86
C LEU A 108 13.50 -13.63 -8.24
N SER A 109 12.65 -14.21 -9.07
CA SER A 109 12.37 -13.73 -10.43
C SER A 109 10.92 -13.28 -10.55
N PHE A 110 10.71 -12.10 -11.11
CA PHE A 110 9.42 -11.47 -11.35
C PHE A 110 9.28 -11.13 -12.83
N GLY A 111 8.08 -11.41 -13.41
CA GLY A 111 7.80 -11.12 -14.81
C GLY A 111 8.77 -11.79 -15.78
N ASP A 112 9.03 -13.09 -15.58
CA ASP A 112 9.96 -13.87 -16.40
C ASP A 112 11.36 -13.26 -16.50
N GLY A 113 11.87 -12.75 -15.36
CA GLY A 113 13.22 -12.20 -15.25
C GLY A 113 13.33 -10.70 -15.53
N LYS A 114 12.24 -9.97 -15.75
CA LYS A 114 12.27 -8.51 -15.92
C LYS A 114 12.77 -7.77 -14.69
N ILE A 115 12.46 -8.31 -13.50
CA ILE A 115 13.09 -7.93 -12.24
C ILE A 115 13.62 -9.22 -11.60
N VAL A 116 14.88 -9.21 -11.21
CA VAL A 116 15.46 -10.25 -10.35
C VAL A 116 15.89 -9.60 -9.04
N ALA A 117 15.45 -10.16 -7.92
CA ALA A 117 15.81 -9.65 -6.59
C ALA A 117 16.70 -10.66 -5.87
N GLU A 118 17.88 -10.23 -5.44
CA GLU A 118 18.84 -11.02 -4.67
C GLU A 118 18.79 -10.64 -3.20
N CYS A 119 18.64 -11.61 -2.31
CA CYS A 119 18.63 -11.37 -0.87
C CYS A 119 20.05 -11.03 -0.38
N ILE A 120 20.24 -9.81 0.11
CA ILE A 120 21.52 -9.32 0.62
C ILE A 120 21.61 -9.50 2.14
N GLU A 121 20.49 -9.28 2.84
CA GLU A 121 20.44 -9.32 4.31
C GLU A 121 19.08 -9.82 4.80
N GLU A 122 19.10 -10.55 5.92
CA GLU A 122 17.89 -10.95 6.65
C GLU A 122 17.66 -9.99 7.81
N LEU A 123 16.49 -9.37 7.86
CA LEU A 123 16.08 -8.48 8.94
C LEU A 123 15.12 -9.20 9.91
N ASP A 124 14.88 -8.58 11.06
CA ASP A 124 13.90 -9.05 12.03
C ASP A 124 12.47 -9.05 11.46
N GLN A 125 11.57 -9.79 12.09
CA GLN A 125 10.13 -9.86 11.75
C GLN A 125 9.82 -10.26 10.29
N GLY A 126 10.79 -10.87 9.59
CA GLY A 126 10.58 -11.35 8.21
C GLY A 126 10.96 -10.37 7.11
N GLY A 127 11.49 -9.20 7.48
CA GLY A 127 12.07 -8.25 6.54
C GLY A 127 13.32 -8.80 5.85
N ARG A 128 13.64 -8.24 4.70
CA ARG A 128 14.87 -8.53 3.91
C ARG A 128 15.36 -7.25 3.26
N ILE A 129 16.68 -7.16 3.07
CA ILE A 129 17.25 -6.25 2.08
C ILE A 129 17.43 -7.05 0.79
N MET A 130 16.81 -6.56 -0.28
CA MET A 130 16.88 -7.18 -1.60
C MET A 130 17.55 -6.22 -2.56
N ARG A 131 18.57 -6.71 -3.29
CA ARG A 131 19.16 -5.99 -4.41
C ARG A 131 18.41 -6.31 -5.70
N LEU A 132 17.89 -5.28 -6.35
CA LEU A 132 17.12 -5.43 -7.58
C LEU A 132 18.03 -5.33 -8.80
N HIS A 133 17.89 -6.29 -9.72
CA HIS A 133 18.51 -6.31 -11.03
C HIS A 133 17.41 -6.21 -12.08
N TYR A 134 17.47 -5.18 -12.91
CA TYR A 134 16.49 -4.90 -13.97
C TYR A 134 17.13 -4.07 -15.08
N GLU A 135 16.51 -4.03 -16.25
CA GLU A 135 16.90 -3.14 -17.34
C GLU A 135 15.93 -1.98 -17.47
N GLY A 136 16.43 -0.77 -17.73
CA GLY A 136 15.63 0.44 -17.91
C GLY A 136 15.27 1.14 -16.59
N ILE A 137 14.04 1.61 -16.48
CA ILE A 137 13.52 2.40 -15.34
C ILE A 137 12.72 1.51 -14.42
N LEU A 138 13.08 1.46 -13.13
CA LEU A 138 12.38 0.63 -12.12
C LEU A 138 10.88 0.92 -12.09
N GLN A 139 10.49 2.20 -12.13
CA GLN A 139 9.08 2.58 -12.06
C GLN A 139 8.27 1.94 -13.20
N GLU A 140 8.81 1.91 -14.44
CA GLU A 140 8.13 1.27 -15.58
C GLU A 140 7.96 -0.24 -15.36
N ARG A 141 8.96 -0.89 -14.74
CA ARG A 141 8.88 -2.31 -14.38
C ARG A 141 7.84 -2.58 -13.30
N LEU A 142 7.76 -1.68 -12.29
CA LEU A 142 6.75 -1.78 -11.25
C LEU A 142 5.34 -1.53 -11.81
N ASP A 143 5.16 -0.57 -12.68
CA ASP A 143 3.87 -0.29 -13.33
C ASP A 143 3.40 -1.47 -14.19
N GLU A 144 4.34 -2.22 -14.78
CA GLU A 144 4.04 -3.41 -15.58
C GLU A 144 3.71 -4.66 -14.73
N LEU A 145 4.46 -4.89 -13.65
CA LEU A 145 4.46 -6.16 -12.92
C LEU A 145 3.81 -6.08 -11.55
N GLY A 146 3.75 -4.88 -10.98
CA GLY A 146 3.31 -4.66 -9.62
C GLY A 146 1.80 -4.57 -9.49
N GLU A 147 1.33 -4.92 -8.31
CA GLU A 147 -0.04 -4.70 -7.89
C GLU A 147 -0.10 -3.65 -6.77
N MET A 148 -1.21 -2.91 -6.73
CA MET A 148 -1.45 -1.93 -5.66
C MET A 148 -1.52 -2.65 -4.31
N PRO A 149 -0.75 -2.21 -3.30
CA PRO A 149 -0.69 -2.87 -1.99
C PRO A 149 -1.93 -2.55 -1.14
N LEU A 150 -3.10 -3.05 -1.55
CA LEU A 150 -4.33 -2.85 -0.79
C LEU A 150 -4.22 -3.45 0.62
N PRO A 151 -4.88 -2.83 1.62
CA PRO A 151 -4.97 -3.39 2.96
C PRO A 151 -5.57 -4.80 2.97
N PRO A 152 -5.17 -5.68 3.90
CA PRO A 152 -5.57 -7.10 3.89
C PRO A 152 -7.07 -7.35 4.10
N TYR A 153 -7.81 -6.36 4.59
CA TYR A 153 -9.27 -6.44 4.74
C TYR A 153 -10.02 -6.12 3.43
N ILE A 154 -9.36 -5.62 2.39
CA ILE A 154 -9.90 -5.49 1.03
C ILE A 154 -9.57 -6.79 0.28
N LYS A 155 -10.61 -7.56 -0.03
CA LYS A 155 -10.50 -8.87 -0.69
C LYS A 155 -10.81 -8.79 -2.18
N GLU A 156 -11.54 -7.75 -2.58
CA GLU A 156 -11.91 -7.51 -3.98
C GLU A 156 -10.76 -6.83 -4.73
N ARG A 157 -10.54 -7.28 -5.96
CA ARG A 157 -9.57 -6.63 -6.85
C ARG A 157 -10.16 -5.33 -7.38
N LEU A 158 -9.35 -4.28 -7.46
CA LEU A 158 -9.76 -3.04 -8.09
C LEU A 158 -9.79 -3.20 -9.62
N ASP A 159 -10.92 -2.84 -10.24
CA ASP A 159 -11.03 -2.76 -11.70
C ASP A 159 -10.16 -1.63 -12.26
N ASP A 160 -10.03 -0.55 -11.51
CA ASP A 160 -9.23 0.63 -11.82
C ASP A 160 -8.28 0.94 -10.65
N PRO A 161 -6.97 0.64 -10.76
CA PRO A 161 -5.98 0.90 -9.72
C PRO A 161 -5.88 2.38 -9.31
N ASP A 162 -6.17 3.31 -10.21
CA ASP A 162 -6.16 4.75 -9.90
C ASP A 162 -7.23 5.14 -8.87
N ARG A 163 -8.23 4.28 -8.64
CA ARG A 163 -9.23 4.49 -7.58
C ARG A 163 -8.63 4.44 -6.18
N TYR A 164 -7.51 3.79 -5.99
CA TYR A 164 -6.78 3.77 -4.72
C TYR A 164 -5.92 5.03 -4.51
N GLN A 165 -5.57 5.73 -5.58
CA GLN A 165 -4.79 6.95 -5.52
C GLN A 165 -5.56 8.13 -4.94
N THR A 166 -4.86 9.04 -4.28
CA THR A 166 -5.37 10.38 -3.97
C THR A 166 -5.48 11.18 -5.28
N VAL A 167 -6.59 11.93 -5.45
CA VAL A 167 -6.91 12.65 -6.71
C VAL A 167 -5.78 13.60 -7.15
N TYR A 168 -5.09 14.22 -6.19
CA TYR A 168 -4.00 15.18 -6.42
C TYR A 168 -2.62 14.59 -6.15
N ALA A 169 -2.51 13.26 -6.05
CA ALA A 169 -1.22 12.59 -5.83
C ALA A 169 -0.26 12.81 -7.01
N LYS A 170 0.95 13.27 -6.74
CA LYS A 170 1.99 13.60 -7.73
C LYS A 170 3.32 12.94 -7.42
N GLU A 171 3.72 12.93 -6.15
CA GLU A 171 5.02 12.45 -5.71
C GLU A 171 4.99 10.95 -5.49
N SER A 172 5.77 10.18 -6.26
CA SER A 172 5.85 8.73 -6.06
C SER A 172 6.43 8.38 -4.70
N GLY A 173 5.76 7.45 -4.00
CA GLY A 173 6.17 7.01 -2.66
C GLY A 173 5.36 5.81 -2.18
N SER A 174 5.64 5.39 -0.95
CA SER A 174 4.94 4.30 -0.27
C SER A 174 4.42 4.75 1.09
#